data_c4982b5b9ee5021ea05e46f5f2b568d7
#
_entry.id   c4982b5b9ee5021ea05e46f5f2b568d7
#
_cell.length_a   1.000
_cell.length_b   1.000
_cell.length_c   1.000
_cell.angle_alpha   90.00
_cell.angle_beta   90.00
_cell.angle_gamma   90.00
#
_symmetry.space_group_name_H-M   'P 1'
#
loop_
_entity.id
_entity.type
_entity.pdbx_description
1 polymer ?
#
loop_
_entity_poly.entity_id
_entity_poly.type
_entity_poly.pdbx_seq_one_letter_code
_entity_poly.pdbx_strand_id
1 'polypeptide(L)'
;MTLREVVERRARRRCEYCHSQARFSMQAFALDHITPRSRGGRTVPDNLALVCQGCNNHKYNHTQSVDPATNQLVPLFHPRRDVWRDHFAWNESFELIIGLTPVGRATVDSLRLNREELVNLRRLLYAAGEHPLPELD
;
A
#
# COMPACT_ATOMS: atom_id res chain seq x y z
N MET A 1 24.43 1.87 -4.50
CA MET A 1 23.16 1.44 -3.90
C MET A 1 22.35 0.69 -4.95
N THR A 2 21.86 -0.49 -4.62
CA THR A 2 21.01 -1.26 -5.53
C THR A 2 19.67 -0.61 -5.70
N LEU A 3 18.95 -0.97 -6.77
CA LEU A 3 17.60 -0.51 -7.01
C LEU A 3 16.67 -0.88 -5.85
N ARG A 4 16.80 -2.11 -5.32
CA ARG A 4 16.01 -2.55 -4.15
C ARG A 4 16.29 -1.66 -2.93
N GLU A 5 17.55 -1.36 -2.65
CA GLU A 5 17.93 -0.49 -1.53
C GLU A 5 17.32 0.91 -1.66
N VAL A 6 17.33 1.47 -2.87
CA VAL A 6 16.72 2.79 -3.14
C VAL A 6 15.22 2.75 -2.80
N VAL A 7 14.52 1.74 -3.30
CA VAL A 7 13.07 1.59 -3.09
C VAL A 7 12.75 1.34 -1.61
N GLU A 8 13.50 0.43 -0.96
CA GLU A 8 13.29 0.11 0.46
C GLU A 8 13.51 1.33 1.37
N ARG A 9 14.56 2.08 1.13
CA ARG A 9 14.86 3.28 1.92
C ARG A 9 13.78 4.35 1.76
N ARG A 10 13.37 4.61 0.53
CA ARG A 10 12.33 5.59 0.23
C ARG A 10 11.00 5.23 0.91
N ALA A 11 10.65 3.95 0.90
CA ALA A 11 9.45 3.43 1.55
C ALA A 11 9.59 3.34 3.06
N ARG A 12 10.79 3.55 3.61
CA ARG A 12 11.12 3.32 5.02
C ARG A 12 10.75 1.91 5.47
N ARG A 13 11.00 0.93 4.59
CA ARG A 13 10.79 -0.50 4.81
C ARG A 13 9.35 -0.85 5.20
N ARG A 14 8.38 -0.15 4.62
CA ARG A 14 6.97 -0.51 4.79
C ARG A 14 6.28 -0.58 3.43
N CYS A 15 5.21 -1.38 3.38
CA CYS A 15 4.37 -1.47 2.19
C CYS A 15 3.80 -0.09 1.87
N GLU A 16 3.96 0.37 0.64
CA GLU A 16 3.52 1.71 0.25
C GLU A 16 2.01 1.81 0.07
N TYR A 17 1.28 0.69 0.16
CA TYR A 17 -0.18 0.66 0.15
C TYR A 17 -0.76 0.48 1.56
N CYS A 18 -0.46 -0.63 2.24
CA CYS A 18 -1.09 -0.95 3.53
C CYS A 18 -0.28 -0.50 4.75
N HIS A 19 0.92 0.03 4.56
CA HIS A 19 1.83 0.50 5.61
C HIS A 19 2.29 -0.59 6.58
N SER A 20 2.13 -1.88 6.24
CA SER A 20 2.74 -2.94 7.07
C SER A 20 4.26 -2.84 7.00
N GLN A 21 4.91 -3.16 8.11
CA GLN A 21 6.36 -3.03 8.23
C GLN A 21 7.06 -4.33 7.81
N ALA A 22 8.05 -4.22 6.94
CA ALA A 22 8.78 -5.38 6.41
C ALA A 22 9.44 -6.21 7.50
N ARG A 23 9.90 -5.56 8.58
CA ARG A 23 10.60 -6.26 9.68
C ARG A 23 9.73 -7.24 10.45
N PHE A 24 8.40 -7.11 10.35
CA PHE A 24 7.45 -8.02 10.98
C PHE A 24 6.84 -9.01 10.00
N SER A 25 7.36 -9.07 8.78
CA SER A 25 6.90 -10.01 7.78
C SER A 25 7.82 -11.22 7.72
N MET A 26 7.21 -12.38 7.50
CA MET A 26 7.96 -13.63 7.32
C MET A 26 8.52 -13.77 5.91
N GLN A 27 8.08 -12.93 4.98
CA GLN A 27 8.49 -12.96 3.57
C GLN A 27 9.02 -11.60 3.14
N ALA A 28 10.00 -11.61 2.24
CA ALA A 28 10.52 -10.39 1.65
C ALA A 28 9.40 -9.67 0.88
N PHE A 29 9.39 -8.35 0.96
CA PHE A 29 8.47 -7.54 0.19
C PHE A 29 8.89 -7.49 -1.28
N ALA A 30 7.91 -7.34 -2.17
CA ALA A 30 8.14 -7.26 -3.59
C ALA A 30 8.45 -5.83 -4.04
N LEU A 31 9.17 -5.70 -5.15
CA LEU A 31 9.24 -4.46 -5.90
C LEU A 31 8.17 -4.52 -6.99
N ASP A 32 7.07 -3.79 -6.76
CA ASP A 32 5.95 -3.78 -7.69
C ASP A 32 6.15 -2.71 -8.76
N HIS A 33 5.90 -3.09 -10.01
CA HIS A 33 5.81 -2.12 -11.11
C HIS A 33 4.44 -1.44 -11.02
N ILE A 34 4.42 -0.16 -10.66
CA ILE A 34 3.17 0.59 -10.48
C ILE A 34 2.37 0.56 -11.78
N THR A 35 3.00 0.91 -12.89
CA THR A 35 2.50 0.58 -14.23
C THR A 35 3.11 -0.75 -14.62
N PRO A 36 2.30 -1.79 -14.88
CA PRO A 36 2.81 -3.12 -15.19
C PRO A 36 3.71 -3.14 -16.42
N ARG A 37 4.68 -4.03 -16.43
CA ARG A 37 5.54 -4.23 -17.61
C ARG A 37 4.72 -4.57 -18.85
N SER A 38 3.64 -5.31 -18.70
CA SER A 38 2.73 -5.66 -19.79
C SER A 38 2.04 -4.43 -20.42
N ARG A 39 2.08 -3.29 -19.73
CA ARG A 39 1.51 -2.01 -20.21
C ARG A 39 2.59 -0.96 -20.45
N GLY A 40 3.83 -1.40 -20.67
CA GLY A 40 4.95 -0.51 -20.97
C GLY A 40 5.66 0.06 -19.76
N GLY A 41 5.35 -0.41 -18.54
CA GLY A 41 6.01 0.04 -17.32
C GLY A 41 7.48 -0.37 -17.30
N ARG A 42 8.35 0.57 -16.92
CA ARG A 42 9.80 0.37 -16.88
C ARG A 42 10.26 0.01 -15.47
N THR A 43 11.39 -0.68 -15.39
CA THR A 43 12.04 -1.02 -14.12
C THR A 43 12.97 0.11 -13.71
N VAL A 44 12.38 1.19 -13.22
CA VAL A 44 13.07 2.41 -12.78
C VAL A 44 12.47 2.86 -11.44
N PRO A 45 13.21 3.62 -10.61
CA PRO A 45 12.71 4.04 -9.30
C PRO A 45 11.33 4.71 -9.32
N ASP A 46 11.05 5.53 -10.34
CA ASP A 46 9.77 6.26 -10.44
C ASP A 46 8.57 5.36 -10.77
N ASN A 47 8.81 4.11 -11.14
CA ASN A 47 7.76 3.14 -11.43
C ASN A 47 7.77 1.94 -10.48
N LEU A 48 8.52 2.01 -9.39
CA LEU A 48 8.60 0.91 -8.42
C LEU A 48 8.09 1.34 -7.07
N ALA A 49 7.40 0.42 -6.40
CA ALA A 49 6.95 0.57 -5.03
C ALA A 49 7.33 -0.66 -4.21
N LEU A 50 7.64 -0.46 -2.94
CA LEU A 50 7.82 -1.57 -2.01
C LEU A 50 6.44 -2.02 -1.55
N VAL A 51 6.13 -3.30 -1.76
CA VAL A 51 4.79 -3.84 -1.54
C VAL A 51 4.86 -5.18 -0.84
N CYS A 52 4.08 -5.36 0.22
CA CYS A 52 3.98 -6.67 0.86
C CYS A 52 3.36 -7.69 -0.10
N GLN A 53 3.60 -8.98 0.14
CA GLN A 53 3.16 -10.03 -0.78
C GLN A 53 1.64 -10.05 -0.96
N GLY A 54 0.88 -9.81 0.11
CA GLY A 54 -0.58 -9.79 0.04
C GLY A 54 -1.10 -8.65 -0.84
N CYS A 55 -0.61 -7.43 -0.65
CA CYS A 55 -1.00 -6.30 -1.50
C CYS A 55 -0.56 -6.51 -2.94
N ASN A 56 0.64 -7.05 -3.15
CA ASN A 56 1.13 -7.36 -4.48
C ASN A 56 0.22 -8.36 -5.20
N ASN A 57 -0.21 -9.40 -4.51
CA ASN A 57 -1.10 -10.41 -5.08
C ASN A 57 -2.47 -9.83 -5.43
N HIS A 58 -3.07 -9.02 -4.55
CA HIS A 58 -4.38 -8.42 -4.81
C HIS A 58 -4.33 -7.34 -5.89
N LYS A 59 -3.25 -6.56 -5.93
CA LYS A 59 -3.08 -5.54 -6.98
C LYS A 59 -2.89 -6.20 -8.33
N TYR A 60 -2.10 -7.25 -8.38
CA TYR A 60 -1.75 -7.95 -9.61
C TYR A 60 -1.25 -6.94 -10.67
N ASN A 61 -1.89 -6.86 -11.84
CA ASN A 61 -1.54 -5.91 -12.90
C ASN A 61 -2.56 -4.77 -13.05
N HIS A 62 -3.39 -4.55 -12.04
CA HIS A 62 -4.42 -3.52 -12.09
C HIS A 62 -3.84 -2.14 -11.84
N THR A 63 -4.35 -1.13 -12.56
CA THR A 63 -4.01 0.27 -12.37
C THR A 63 -5.24 1.10 -12.04
N GLN A 64 -6.43 0.48 -12.10
CA GLN A 64 -7.71 1.13 -11.83
C GLN A 64 -8.68 0.10 -11.26
N SER A 65 -9.68 0.59 -10.56
CA SER A 65 -10.73 -0.24 -9.99
C SER A 65 -11.99 0.59 -9.73
N VAL A 66 -13.09 -0.08 -9.39
CA VAL A 66 -14.36 0.58 -9.13
C VAL A 66 -14.39 1.10 -7.69
N ASP A 67 -14.75 2.37 -7.52
CA ASP A 67 -15.07 2.93 -6.21
C ASP A 67 -16.42 2.34 -5.75
N PRO A 68 -16.46 1.60 -4.63
CA PRO A 68 -17.69 0.97 -4.17
C PRO A 68 -18.78 1.97 -3.75
N ALA A 69 -18.41 3.21 -3.43
CA ALA A 69 -19.38 4.22 -3.02
C ALA A 69 -20.09 4.89 -4.20
N THR A 70 -19.40 5.09 -5.32
CA THR A 70 -19.93 5.79 -6.50
C THR A 70 -20.17 4.88 -7.69
N ASN A 71 -19.65 3.66 -7.63
CA ASN A 71 -19.69 2.67 -8.73
C ASN A 71 -18.95 3.15 -9.99
N GLN A 72 -18.06 4.12 -9.85
CA GLN A 72 -17.26 4.65 -10.95
C GLN A 72 -15.87 4.02 -10.98
N LEU A 73 -15.35 3.83 -12.19
CA LEU A 73 -13.99 3.35 -12.40
C LEU A 73 -13.02 4.50 -12.18
N VAL A 74 -12.05 4.32 -11.29
CA VAL A 74 -11.06 5.34 -10.92
C VAL A 74 -9.67 4.73 -10.88
N PRO A 75 -8.60 5.53 -10.97
CA PRO A 75 -7.24 5.02 -10.78
C PRO A 75 -7.05 4.47 -9.36
N LEU A 76 -6.19 3.47 -9.22
CA LEU A 76 -5.69 3.08 -7.92
C LEU A 76 -4.72 4.14 -7.39
N PHE A 77 -4.54 4.16 -6.07
CA PHE A 77 -3.52 5.00 -5.44
C PHE A 77 -2.16 4.77 -6.10
N HIS A 78 -1.47 5.85 -6.46
CA HIS A 78 -0.17 5.80 -7.13
C HIS A 78 0.92 6.29 -6.16
N PRO A 79 1.75 5.39 -5.60
CA PRO A 79 2.71 5.77 -4.56
C PRO A 79 3.74 6.83 -4.96
N ARG A 80 3.96 7.05 -6.26
CA ARG A 80 4.91 8.08 -6.72
C ARG A 80 4.26 9.44 -6.96
N ARG A 81 2.97 9.46 -7.30
CA ARG A 81 2.25 10.68 -7.68
C ARG A 81 1.34 11.21 -6.59
N ASP A 82 0.78 10.30 -5.80
CA ASP A 82 -0.23 10.63 -4.80
C ASP A 82 0.39 10.65 -3.40
N VAL A 83 -0.22 11.38 -2.50
CA VAL A 83 0.16 11.43 -1.09
C VAL A 83 -0.81 10.55 -0.30
N TRP A 84 -0.29 9.61 0.47
CA TRP A 84 -1.09 8.59 1.15
C TRP A 84 -2.17 9.22 2.05
N ARG A 85 -1.81 10.19 2.86
CA ARG A 85 -2.75 10.83 3.80
C ARG A 85 -3.86 11.64 3.11
N ASP A 86 -3.71 11.95 1.83
CA ASP A 86 -4.78 12.62 1.07
C ASP A 86 -5.90 11.64 0.72
N HIS A 87 -5.61 10.35 0.67
CA HIS A 87 -6.54 9.31 0.22
C HIS A 87 -6.94 8.34 1.32
N PHE A 88 -6.18 8.27 2.41
CA PHE A 88 -6.38 7.29 3.48
C PHE A 88 -6.22 7.91 4.86
N ALA A 89 -6.88 7.29 5.82
CA ALA A 89 -6.68 7.58 7.24
C ALA A 89 -6.87 6.30 8.04
N TRP A 90 -6.27 6.23 9.23
CA TRP A 90 -6.56 5.18 10.18
C TRP A 90 -7.87 5.47 10.90
N ASN A 91 -8.62 4.42 11.27
CA ASN A 91 -9.72 4.59 12.21
C ASN A 91 -9.17 4.86 13.63
N GLU A 92 -10.06 5.10 14.60
CA GLU A 92 -9.66 5.47 15.96
C GLU A 92 -8.76 4.42 16.63
N SER A 93 -9.00 3.14 16.38
CA SER A 93 -8.24 2.04 16.97
C SER A 93 -6.98 1.67 16.17
N PHE A 94 -6.73 2.34 15.05
CA PHE A 94 -5.62 2.05 14.14
C PHE A 94 -5.61 0.62 13.57
N GLU A 95 -6.78 0.00 13.52
CA GLU A 95 -6.94 -1.34 12.95
C GLU A 95 -7.29 -1.30 11.46
N LEU A 96 -8.07 -0.29 11.06
CA LEU A 96 -8.62 -0.18 9.72
C LEU A 96 -8.09 1.04 8.98
N ILE A 97 -7.82 0.86 7.70
CA ILE A 97 -7.53 1.96 6.77
C ILE A 97 -8.85 2.40 6.16
N ILE A 98 -9.13 3.69 6.26
CA ILE A 98 -10.34 4.30 5.71
C ILE A 98 -9.97 5.02 4.42
N GLY A 99 -10.71 4.75 3.33
CA GLY A 99 -10.56 5.49 2.08
C GLY A 99 -11.31 6.83 2.16
N LEU A 100 -10.59 7.92 1.98
CA LEU A 100 -11.14 9.29 2.09
C LEU A 100 -11.64 9.84 0.74
N THR A 101 -11.21 9.23 -0.35
CA THR A 101 -11.49 9.68 -1.71
C THR A 101 -11.94 8.50 -2.56
N PRO A 102 -12.48 8.73 -3.77
CA PRO A 102 -12.78 7.61 -4.68
C PRO A 102 -11.55 6.73 -4.94
N VAL A 103 -10.38 7.32 -5.16
CA VAL A 103 -9.11 6.58 -5.33
C VAL A 103 -8.80 5.76 -4.09
N GLY A 104 -8.89 6.35 -2.89
CA GLY A 104 -8.65 5.66 -1.63
C GLY A 104 -9.61 4.50 -1.40
N ARG A 105 -10.91 4.71 -1.60
CA ARG A 105 -11.92 3.67 -1.41
C ARG A 105 -11.74 2.52 -2.40
N ALA A 106 -11.49 2.83 -3.67
CA ALA A 106 -11.24 1.80 -4.68
C ALA A 106 -9.99 0.97 -4.34
N THR A 107 -8.95 1.62 -3.83
CA THR A 107 -7.70 0.94 -3.45
C THR A 107 -7.89 0.06 -2.22
N VAL A 108 -8.58 0.56 -1.19
CA VAL A 108 -8.90 -0.24 0.01
C VAL A 108 -9.66 -1.51 -0.39
N ASP A 109 -10.65 -1.36 -1.26
CA ASP A 109 -11.47 -2.48 -1.72
C ASP A 109 -10.67 -3.45 -2.61
N SER A 110 -10.00 -2.94 -3.63
CA SER A 110 -9.30 -3.76 -4.62
C SER A 110 -8.12 -4.52 -4.03
N LEU A 111 -7.32 -3.86 -3.21
CA LEU A 111 -6.14 -4.48 -2.57
C LEU A 111 -6.47 -5.15 -1.24
N ARG A 112 -7.71 -5.06 -0.80
CA ARG A 112 -8.15 -5.62 0.48
C ARG A 112 -7.24 -5.17 1.62
N LEU A 113 -7.13 -3.86 1.78
CA LEU A 113 -6.21 -3.27 2.76
C LEU A 113 -6.61 -3.53 4.21
N ASN A 114 -7.83 -4.03 4.44
CA ASN A 114 -8.32 -4.40 5.78
C ASN A 114 -8.62 -5.90 5.90
N ARG A 115 -7.87 -6.73 5.16
CA ARG A 115 -7.98 -8.17 5.30
C ARG A 115 -7.60 -8.63 6.71
N GLU A 116 -8.16 -9.75 7.13
CA GLU A 116 -8.10 -10.19 8.53
C GLU A 116 -6.68 -10.27 9.08
N GLU A 117 -5.76 -10.85 8.34
CA GLU A 117 -4.37 -11.01 8.79
C GLU A 117 -3.66 -9.66 9.01
N LEU A 118 -3.98 -8.64 8.23
CA LEU A 118 -3.44 -7.29 8.45
C LEU A 118 -4.05 -6.66 9.71
N VAL A 119 -5.35 -6.79 9.89
CA VAL A 119 -6.05 -6.23 11.05
C VAL A 119 -5.51 -6.86 12.34
N ASN A 120 -5.34 -8.19 12.35
CA ASN A 120 -4.79 -8.90 13.50
C ASN A 120 -3.36 -8.46 13.81
N LEU A 121 -2.52 -8.32 12.79
CA LEU A 121 -1.15 -7.83 12.97
C LEU A 121 -1.13 -6.41 13.53
N ARG A 122 -1.96 -5.54 13.03
CA ARG A 122 -2.07 -4.15 13.51
C ARG A 122 -2.44 -4.11 15.01
N ARG A 123 -3.37 -4.95 15.44
CA ARG A 123 -3.75 -5.06 16.86
C ARG A 123 -2.57 -5.46 17.74
N LEU A 124 -1.83 -6.48 17.32
CA LEU A 124 -0.67 -6.95 18.06
C LEU A 124 0.42 -5.88 18.13
N LEU A 125 0.71 -5.23 17.04
CA LEU A 125 1.75 -4.19 16.97
C LEU A 125 1.35 -2.94 17.72
N TYR A 126 0.07 -2.57 17.69
CA TYR A 126 -0.44 -1.45 18.47
C TYR A 126 -0.24 -1.69 19.97
N ALA A 127 -0.58 -2.89 20.44
CA ALA A 127 -0.38 -3.27 21.85
C ALA A 127 1.10 -3.26 22.24
N ALA A 128 2.00 -3.55 21.29
CA ALA A 128 3.45 -3.53 21.51
C ALA A 128 4.08 -2.13 21.34
N GLY A 129 3.30 -1.11 20.99
CA GLY A 129 3.80 0.23 20.75
C GLY A 129 4.53 0.41 19.42
N GLU A 130 4.31 -0.50 18.46
CA GLU A 130 5.01 -0.52 17.18
C GLU A 130 4.15 -0.09 15.98
N HIS A 131 2.90 0.27 16.21
CA HIS A 131 1.96 0.66 15.17
C HIS A 131 1.00 1.73 15.68
N PRO A 132 0.65 2.75 14.88
CA PRO A 132 1.20 3.02 13.56
C PRO A 132 2.58 3.69 13.62
N LEU A 133 3.34 3.62 12.54
CA LEU A 133 4.54 4.44 12.40
C LEU A 133 4.13 5.88 12.14
N PRO A 134 5.01 6.86 12.52
CA PRO A 134 4.75 8.26 12.19
C PRO A 134 4.57 8.46 10.68
N GLU A 135 3.70 9.40 10.33
CA GLU A 135 3.51 9.79 8.94
C GLU A 135 4.81 10.31 8.33
N LEU A 136 4.99 10.07 7.05
CA LEU A 136 6.09 10.62 6.27
C LEU A 136 5.68 11.97 5.70
N ASP A 137 6.48 12.96 5.99
CA ASP A 137 6.28 14.31 5.43
C ASP A 137 6.67 14.36 3.96
#